data_1452d0d4db963053023f9dbdd5d5c21b
#
_entry.id   1452d0d4db963053023f9dbdd5d5c21b
#
_cell.length_a   1.000
_cell.length_b   1.000
_cell.length_c   1.000
_cell.angle_alpha   90.00
_cell.angle_beta   90.00
_cell.angle_gamma   90.00
#
_symmetry.space_group_name_H-M   'P 1'
#
loop_
_entity.id
_entity.type
_entity.pdbx_description
1 polymer ?
#
loop_
_entity_poly.entity_id
_entity_poly.type
_entity_poly.pdbx_seq_one_letter_code
_entity_poly.pdbx_strand_id
1 'polypeptide(L)'
;MPDFMDPASGVFGEEAFHQLLTREASRATRYQDFFSVCLVRPDGPEHEPDPAMEQAVARKITQVLRSTDVVARLRDGIAILLLNTPDADAARVAERIRAHLENVSFQPDPAGAARRVTLSMGLVAFPRDGHNETVLLSRVQSRLKEAAEHGGNRVVASDGS
;
A
#
# COMPACT_ATOMS: atom_id res chain seq x y z
N MET A 1 -0.52 -12.21 -21.37
CA MET A 1 -1.73 -11.81 -20.67
C MET A 1 -1.36 -11.37 -19.27
N PRO A 2 -1.69 -10.14 -18.92
CA PRO A 2 -1.37 -9.71 -17.57
C PRO A 2 -2.17 -10.50 -16.55
N ASP A 3 -1.49 -10.95 -15.53
CA ASP A 3 -2.15 -11.60 -14.42
C ASP A 3 -2.76 -10.53 -13.53
N PHE A 4 -4.09 -10.47 -13.52
CA PHE A 4 -4.77 -9.50 -12.68
C PHE A 4 -4.51 -9.77 -11.20
N MET A 5 -4.49 -11.04 -10.84
CA MET A 5 -4.31 -11.40 -9.43
C MET A 5 -3.41 -12.62 -9.33
N ASP A 6 -2.44 -12.55 -8.43
CA ASP A 6 -1.62 -13.70 -8.10
C ASP A 6 -2.48 -14.70 -7.31
N PRO A 7 -2.74 -15.90 -7.83
CA PRO A 7 -3.58 -16.85 -7.11
C PRO A 7 -3.01 -17.32 -5.78
N ALA A 8 -1.70 -17.26 -5.61
CA ALA A 8 -1.07 -17.70 -4.37
C ALA A 8 -1.23 -16.69 -3.23
N SER A 9 -1.31 -15.41 -3.53
CA SER A 9 -1.35 -14.35 -2.52
C SER A 9 -2.64 -13.56 -2.50
N GLY A 10 -3.47 -13.64 -3.55
CA GLY A 10 -4.65 -12.81 -3.70
C GLY A 10 -4.33 -11.36 -4.02
N VAL A 11 -3.16 -11.11 -4.56
CA VAL A 11 -2.62 -9.78 -4.77
C VAL A 11 -2.49 -9.50 -6.26
N PHE A 12 -2.87 -8.30 -6.68
CA PHE A 12 -2.79 -7.89 -8.08
C PHE A 12 -1.35 -7.53 -8.45
N GLY A 13 -1.05 -7.63 -9.75
CA GLY A 13 0.21 -7.16 -10.30
C GLY A 13 0.17 -5.66 -10.58
N GLU A 14 1.33 -5.12 -10.95
CA GLU A 14 1.48 -3.68 -11.16
C GLU A 14 0.62 -3.17 -12.32
N GLU A 15 0.60 -3.87 -13.43
CA GLU A 15 -0.19 -3.44 -14.59
C GLU A 15 -1.67 -3.40 -14.28
N ALA A 16 -2.17 -4.44 -13.61
CA ALA A 16 -3.57 -4.49 -13.20
C ALA A 16 -3.90 -3.33 -12.24
N PHE A 17 -2.97 -3.03 -11.33
CA PHE A 17 -3.17 -1.92 -10.40
C PHE A 17 -3.31 -0.59 -11.14
N HIS A 18 -2.44 -0.33 -12.11
CA HIS A 18 -2.52 0.90 -12.90
C HIS A 18 -3.87 1.03 -13.62
N GLN A 19 -4.35 -0.06 -14.18
CA GLN A 19 -5.66 -0.06 -14.85
C GLN A 19 -6.79 0.23 -13.85
N LEU A 20 -6.75 -0.41 -12.70
CA LEU A 20 -7.77 -0.20 -11.67
C LEU A 20 -7.74 1.24 -11.15
N LEU A 21 -6.56 1.79 -10.93
CA LEU A 21 -6.41 3.16 -10.44
C LEU A 21 -6.93 4.17 -11.46
N THR A 22 -6.59 3.99 -12.74
CA THR A 22 -7.06 4.87 -13.81
C THR A 22 -8.58 4.85 -13.90
N ARG A 23 -9.16 3.67 -13.83
CA ARG A 23 -10.62 3.52 -13.88
C ARG A 23 -11.28 4.16 -12.66
N GLU A 24 -10.70 3.98 -11.50
CA GLU A 24 -11.27 4.55 -10.28
C GLU A 24 -11.18 6.09 -10.27
N ALA A 25 -10.06 6.65 -10.74
CA ALA A 25 -9.93 8.09 -10.86
C ALA A 25 -10.97 8.68 -11.78
N SER A 26 -11.25 8.01 -12.91
CA SER A 26 -12.28 8.42 -13.84
C SER A 26 -13.69 8.34 -13.22
N ARG A 27 -13.97 7.21 -12.56
CA ARG A 27 -15.25 7.00 -11.89
C ARG A 27 -15.49 8.03 -10.79
N ALA A 28 -14.50 8.23 -9.93
CA ALA A 28 -14.60 9.13 -8.79
C ALA A 28 -14.75 10.59 -9.24
N THR A 29 -14.12 10.96 -10.36
CA THR A 29 -14.31 12.30 -10.95
C THR A 29 -15.74 12.48 -11.40
N ARG A 30 -16.30 11.47 -12.08
CA ARG A 30 -17.66 11.54 -12.63
C ARG A 30 -18.72 11.63 -11.54
N TYR A 31 -18.55 10.85 -10.48
CA TYR A 31 -19.56 10.73 -9.43
C TYR A 31 -19.22 11.51 -8.16
N GLN A 32 -18.16 12.31 -8.20
CA GLN A 32 -17.71 13.12 -7.06
C GLN A 32 -17.50 12.25 -5.81
N ASP A 33 -16.82 11.14 -6.01
CA ASP A 33 -16.56 10.17 -4.96
C ASP A 33 -15.12 10.29 -4.46
N PHE A 34 -14.78 9.50 -3.48
CA PHE A 34 -13.46 9.51 -2.84
C PHE A 34 -12.80 8.15 -2.94
N PHE A 35 -11.48 8.15 -3.02
CA PHE A 35 -10.69 6.95 -2.78
C PHE A 35 -9.33 7.37 -2.26
N SER A 36 -8.58 6.40 -1.74
CA SER A 36 -7.23 6.66 -1.23
C SER A 36 -6.30 5.56 -1.71
N VAL A 37 -5.02 5.91 -1.81
CA VAL A 37 -3.97 4.98 -2.18
C VAL A 37 -2.91 5.00 -1.10
N CYS A 38 -2.55 3.82 -0.62
CA CYS A 38 -1.47 3.66 0.34
C CYS A 38 -0.36 2.85 -0.32
N LEU A 39 0.88 3.29 -0.17
CA LEU A 39 2.03 2.55 -0.65
C LEU A 39 2.84 2.13 0.55
N VAL A 40 3.15 0.84 0.64
CA VAL A 40 3.72 0.22 1.84
C VAL A 40 5.01 -0.49 1.48
N ARG A 41 5.98 -0.36 2.34
CA ARG A 41 7.22 -1.12 2.23
C ARG A 41 7.61 -1.66 3.59
N PRO A 42 7.94 -2.95 3.70
CA PRO A 42 8.50 -3.46 4.95
C PRO A 42 9.86 -2.81 5.22
N ASP A 43 10.06 -2.38 6.45
CA ASP A 43 11.35 -1.83 6.88
C ASP A 43 12.35 -2.97 7.04
N GLY A 44 13.58 -2.73 6.66
CA GLY A 44 14.63 -3.73 6.80
C GLY A 44 15.98 -3.09 6.95
N PRO A 45 16.96 -3.83 7.47
CA PRO A 45 18.30 -3.30 7.67
C PRO A 45 19.04 -3.12 6.35
N GLU A 46 18.57 -3.74 5.31
CA GLU A 46 19.21 -3.73 4.00
C GLU A 46 18.45 -2.82 3.06
N HIS A 47 19.14 -2.27 2.09
CA HIS A 47 18.54 -1.48 1.04
C HIS A 47 17.91 -2.36 -0.04
N GLU A 48 18.15 -3.64 0.03
CA GLU A 48 17.61 -4.57 -0.94
C GLU A 48 16.23 -5.04 -0.52
N PRO A 49 15.28 -5.04 -1.46
CA PRO A 49 13.95 -5.58 -1.16
C PRO A 49 14.03 -7.08 -0.91
N ASP A 50 13.21 -7.55 0.01
CA ASP A 50 13.06 -8.97 0.29
C ASP A 50 11.72 -9.40 -0.31
N PRO A 51 11.72 -10.00 -1.51
CA PRO A 51 10.45 -10.35 -2.17
C PRO A 51 9.60 -11.33 -1.37
N ALA A 52 10.22 -12.24 -0.64
CA ALA A 52 9.47 -13.20 0.16
C ALA A 52 8.76 -12.52 1.33
N MET A 53 9.43 -11.58 1.98
CA MET A 53 8.82 -10.80 3.05
C MET A 53 7.72 -9.89 2.52
N GLU A 54 7.95 -9.23 1.38
CA GLU A 54 6.92 -8.40 0.76
C GLU A 54 5.68 -9.21 0.43
N GLN A 55 5.85 -10.40 -0.12
CA GLN A 55 4.73 -11.26 -0.44
C GLN A 55 3.96 -11.67 0.82
N ALA A 56 4.67 -12.01 1.87
CA ALA A 56 4.05 -12.39 3.14
C ALA A 56 3.27 -11.22 3.75
N VAL A 57 3.84 -10.03 3.72
CA VAL A 57 3.20 -8.82 4.21
C VAL A 57 1.96 -8.48 3.38
N ALA A 58 2.08 -8.54 2.04
CA ALA A 58 0.95 -8.26 1.15
C ALA A 58 -0.21 -9.20 1.41
N ARG A 59 0.08 -10.49 1.58
CA ARG A 59 -0.94 -11.48 1.88
C ARG A 59 -1.64 -11.18 3.20
N LYS A 60 -0.86 -10.79 4.21
CA LYS A 60 -1.45 -10.45 5.52
C LYS A 60 -2.32 -9.22 5.45
N ILE A 61 -1.90 -8.21 4.70
CA ILE A 61 -2.70 -7.01 4.48
C ILE A 61 -4.04 -7.37 3.84
N THR A 62 -4.01 -8.26 2.84
CA THR A 62 -5.24 -8.70 2.17
C THR A 62 -6.24 -9.29 3.18
N GLN A 63 -5.75 -9.98 4.19
CA GLN A 63 -6.61 -10.62 5.19
C GLN A 63 -7.29 -9.64 6.13
N VAL A 64 -6.74 -8.42 6.30
CA VAL A 64 -7.29 -7.44 7.24
C VAL A 64 -8.10 -6.33 6.56
N LEU A 65 -8.19 -6.35 5.24
CA LEU A 65 -8.94 -5.36 4.47
C LEU A 65 -10.30 -5.87 4.06
N ARG A 66 -11.16 -4.95 3.60
CA ARG A 66 -12.45 -5.32 3.02
C ARG A 66 -12.23 -6.00 1.68
N SER A 67 -13.19 -6.82 1.26
CA SER A 67 -13.10 -7.51 -0.03
C SER A 67 -13.12 -6.56 -1.23
N THR A 68 -13.65 -5.34 -1.04
CA THR A 68 -13.69 -4.33 -2.09
C THR A 68 -12.38 -3.58 -2.25
N ASP A 69 -11.50 -3.64 -1.24
CA ASP A 69 -10.21 -2.97 -1.32
C ASP A 69 -9.24 -3.82 -2.15
N VAL A 70 -8.29 -3.16 -2.79
CA VAL A 70 -7.37 -3.80 -3.71
C VAL A 70 -5.96 -3.74 -3.16
N VAL A 71 -5.28 -4.87 -3.16
CA VAL A 71 -3.86 -4.96 -2.79
C VAL A 71 -3.08 -5.40 -4.02
N ALA A 72 -1.98 -4.71 -4.30
CA ALA A 72 -1.15 -5.01 -5.45
C ALA A 72 0.32 -4.95 -5.09
N ARG A 73 1.14 -5.69 -5.81
CA ARG A 73 2.59 -5.60 -5.66
C ARG A 73 3.15 -4.83 -6.84
N LEU A 74 3.81 -3.72 -6.50
CA LEU A 74 4.46 -2.86 -7.48
C LEU A 74 5.98 -3.00 -7.31
N ARG A 75 6.71 -2.47 -8.28
CA ARG A 75 8.16 -2.40 -8.18
C ARG A 75 8.60 -1.64 -6.93
N ASP A 76 7.85 -0.60 -6.56
CA ASP A 76 8.19 0.30 -5.47
C ASP A 76 7.63 -0.11 -4.11
N GLY A 77 6.87 -1.19 -4.05
CA GLY A 77 6.29 -1.66 -2.79
C GLY A 77 4.92 -2.28 -2.97
N ILE A 78 4.17 -2.32 -1.88
CA ILE A 78 2.82 -2.87 -1.87
C ILE A 78 1.84 -1.71 -1.94
N ALA A 79 0.95 -1.71 -2.92
CA ALA A 79 -0.05 -0.66 -3.07
C ALA A 79 -1.40 -1.16 -2.57
N ILE A 80 -2.12 -0.26 -1.90
CA ILE A 80 -3.48 -0.54 -1.42
C ILE A 80 -4.39 0.54 -1.98
N LEU A 81 -5.44 0.13 -2.68
CA LEU A 81 -6.47 1.04 -3.18
C LEU A 81 -7.69 0.89 -2.30
N LEU A 82 -8.02 1.97 -1.58
CA LEU A 82 -9.14 2.00 -0.65
C LEU A 82 -10.30 2.74 -1.31
N LEU A 83 -11.33 2.01 -1.71
CA LEU A 83 -12.48 2.57 -2.41
C LEU A 83 -13.41 3.26 -1.43
N ASN A 84 -14.05 4.33 -1.89
CA ASN A 84 -15.02 5.11 -1.10
C ASN A 84 -14.47 5.53 0.27
N THR A 85 -13.19 5.89 0.30
CA THR A 85 -12.48 6.15 1.55
C THR A 85 -11.76 7.48 1.45
N PRO A 86 -12.26 8.52 2.13
CA PRO A 86 -11.58 9.81 2.18
C PRO A 86 -10.36 9.77 3.11
N ASP A 87 -9.58 10.84 3.08
CA ASP A 87 -8.29 10.93 3.74
C ASP A 87 -8.29 10.54 5.23
N ALA A 88 -9.25 11.05 6.00
CA ALA A 88 -9.29 10.77 7.44
C ALA A 88 -9.54 9.29 7.73
N ASP A 89 -10.45 8.68 6.98
CA ASP A 89 -10.76 7.27 7.14
C ASP A 89 -9.61 6.40 6.65
N ALA A 90 -8.97 6.81 5.56
CA ALA A 90 -7.82 6.08 5.02
C ALA A 90 -6.64 6.12 5.99
N ALA A 91 -6.42 7.24 6.66
CA ALA A 91 -5.35 7.36 7.65
C ALA A 91 -5.57 6.39 8.81
N ARG A 92 -6.82 6.23 9.24
CA ARG A 92 -7.14 5.26 10.29
C ARG A 92 -6.91 3.84 9.84
N VAL A 93 -7.27 3.51 8.60
CA VAL A 93 -7.04 2.18 8.05
C VAL A 93 -5.54 1.89 7.96
N ALA A 94 -4.77 2.84 7.44
CA ALA A 94 -3.33 2.69 7.30
C ALA A 94 -2.66 2.48 8.67
N GLU A 95 -3.03 3.29 9.66
CA GLU A 95 -2.46 3.17 11.00
C GLU A 95 -2.85 1.83 11.64
N ARG A 96 -4.06 1.36 11.42
CA ARG A 96 -4.49 0.06 11.91
C ARG A 96 -3.68 -1.08 11.30
N ILE A 97 -3.40 -0.99 9.99
CA ILE A 97 -2.56 -1.98 9.32
C ILE A 97 -1.15 -1.96 9.91
N ARG A 98 -0.57 -0.77 10.04
CA ARG A 98 0.78 -0.64 10.59
C ARG A 98 0.88 -1.25 11.98
N ALA A 99 -0.04 -0.87 12.87
CA ALA A 99 -0.02 -1.33 14.25
C ALA A 99 -0.29 -2.83 14.36
N HIS A 100 -1.20 -3.35 13.53
CA HIS A 100 -1.51 -4.77 13.55
C HIS A 100 -0.33 -5.62 13.08
N LEU A 101 0.30 -5.23 11.97
CA LEU A 101 1.38 -6.02 11.40
C LEU A 101 2.68 -5.92 12.20
N GLU A 102 2.84 -4.88 12.99
CA GLU A 102 3.99 -4.74 13.87
C GLU A 102 4.08 -5.91 14.85
N ASN A 103 2.95 -6.49 15.21
CA ASN A 103 2.87 -7.58 16.18
C ASN A 103 2.77 -8.97 15.53
N VAL A 104 2.85 -9.04 14.22
CA VAL A 104 2.77 -10.32 13.49
C VAL A 104 4.17 -10.88 13.32
N SER A 105 4.31 -12.18 13.58
CA SER A 105 5.54 -12.89 13.31
C SER A 105 5.43 -13.53 11.92
N PHE A 106 6.35 -13.19 11.03
CA PHE A 106 6.38 -13.68 9.67
C PHE A 106 7.47 -14.72 9.50
N GLN A 107 7.17 -15.73 8.70
CA GLN A 107 8.16 -16.73 8.31
C GLN A 107 8.14 -16.87 6.79
N PRO A 108 8.69 -15.87 6.07
CA PRO A 108 8.65 -15.88 4.61
C PRO A 108 9.41 -17.02 3.99
N ASP A 109 10.47 -17.50 4.68
CA ASP A 109 11.24 -18.66 4.27
C ASP A 109 10.96 -19.78 5.28
N PRO A 110 10.33 -20.91 4.85
CA PRO A 110 10.05 -22.01 5.76
C PRO A 110 11.28 -22.58 6.46
N ALA A 111 12.46 -22.45 5.84
CA ALA A 111 13.71 -22.92 6.42
C ALA A 111 14.37 -21.88 7.31
N GLY A 112 13.88 -20.66 7.31
CA GLY A 112 14.44 -19.57 8.10
C GLY A 112 13.70 -19.36 9.41
N ALA A 113 14.24 -18.45 10.22
CA ALA A 113 13.61 -18.07 11.48
C ALA A 113 12.43 -17.14 11.24
N ALA A 114 11.43 -17.22 12.10
CA ALA A 114 10.35 -16.25 12.11
C ALA A 114 10.88 -14.89 12.58
N ARG A 115 10.34 -13.82 12.02
CA ARG A 115 10.78 -12.47 12.38
C ARG A 115 9.63 -11.47 12.26
N ARG A 116 9.75 -10.38 12.98
CA ARG A 116 8.81 -9.27 12.90
C ARG A 116 9.38 -8.21 12.00
N VAL A 117 8.49 -7.38 11.45
CA VAL A 117 8.86 -6.28 10.58
C VAL A 117 7.93 -5.11 10.87
N THR A 118 8.46 -3.91 10.75
CA THR A 118 7.62 -2.70 10.77
C THR A 118 7.39 -2.22 9.34
N LEU A 119 6.46 -1.32 9.17
CA LEU A 119 6.09 -0.83 7.85
C LEU A 119 6.29 0.68 7.74
N SER A 120 6.86 1.11 6.63
CA SER A 120 6.81 2.51 6.21
C SER A 120 5.68 2.64 5.20
N MET A 121 4.86 3.68 5.34
CA MET A 121 3.66 3.84 4.54
C MET A 121 3.49 5.29 4.11
N GLY A 122 3.17 5.47 2.82
CA GLY A 122 2.72 6.75 2.29
C GLY A 122 1.25 6.65 1.96
N LEU A 123 0.52 7.73 2.11
CA LEU A 123 -0.92 7.76 1.87
C LEU A 123 -1.30 9.02 1.11
N VAL A 124 -2.12 8.86 0.07
CA VAL A 124 -2.73 9.98 -0.65
C VAL A 124 -4.22 9.73 -0.81
N ALA A 125 -4.97 10.81 -0.94
CA ALA A 125 -6.42 10.75 -1.12
C ALA A 125 -6.84 11.53 -2.36
N PHE A 126 -7.79 10.98 -3.09
CA PHE A 126 -8.43 11.65 -4.22
C PHE A 126 -9.72 12.32 -3.72
N PRO A 127 -10.04 13.55 -4.07
CA PRO A 127 -9.28 14.46 -4.94
C PRO A 127 -8.31 15.40 -4.21
N ARG A 128 -8.23 15.31 -2.89
CA ARG A 128 -7.43 16.25 -2.08
C ARG A 128 -5.98 16.35 -2.54
N ASP A 129 -5.33 15.21 -2.82
CA ASP A 129 -3.91 15.17 -3.12
C ASP A 129 -3.59 15.11 -4.61
N GLY A 130 -4.61 15.04 -5.45
CA GLY A 130 -4.41 15.03 -6.89
C GLY A 130 -5.64 14.57 -7.63
N HIS A 131 -5.70 14.88 -8.93
CA HIS A 131 -6.84 14.57 -9.75
C HIS A 131 -6.55 13.52 -10.81
N ASN A 132 -5.34 13.00 -10.87
CA ASN A 132 -4.98 11.96 -11.82
C ASN A 132 -3.95 11.02 -11.22
N GLU A 133 -3.79 9.89 -11.89
CA GLU A 133 -2.91 8.81 -11.46
C GLU A 133 -1.47 9.28 -11.28
N THR A 134 -0.95 10.04 -12.23
CA THR A 134 0.45 10.47 -12.20
C THR A 134 0.77 11.29 -10.95
N VAL A 135 -0.09 12.25 -10.64
CA VAL A 135 0.11 13.11 -9.46
C VAL A 135 -0.01 12.29 -8.18
N LEU A 136 -1.04 11.44 -8.10
CA LEU A 136 -1.25 10.63 -6.90
C LEU A 136 -0.09 9.68 -6.64
N LEU A 137 0.38 8.99 -7.67
CA LEU A 137 1.49 8.04 -7.52
C LEU A 137 2.80 8.74 -7.16
N SER A 138 3.05 9.90 -7.77
CA SER A 138 4.25 10.68 -7.43
C SER A 138 4.24 11.09 -5.96
N ARG A 139 3.11 11.57 -5.46
CA ARG A 139 2.99 12.00 -4.06
C ARG A 139 3.07 10.83 -3.09
N VAL A 140 2.43 9.73 -3.40
CA VAL A 140 2.46 8.58 -2.49
C VAL A 140 3.87 7.99 -2.39
N GLN A 141 4.60 7.98 -3.50
CA GLN A 141 6.00 7.54 -3.50
C GLN A 141 6.86 8.47 -2.63
N SER A 142 6.66 9.77 -2.76
CA SER A 142 7.38 10.76 -1.97
C SER A 142 7.09 10.60 -0.49
N ARG A 143 5.85 10.37 -0.12
CA ARG A 143 5.45 10.18 1.28
C ARG A 143 5.99 8.89 1.86
N LEU A 144 6.02 7.82 1.07
CA LEU A 144 6.64 6.57 1.49
C LEU A 144 8.13 6.77 1.76
N LYS A 145 8.82 7.47 0.87
CA LYS A 145 10.23 7.76 1.03
C LYS A 145 10.48 8.55 2.32
N GLU A 146 9.65 9.55 2.57
CA GLU A 146 9.75 10.34 3.80
C GLU A 146 9.57 9.46 5.03
N ALA A 147 8.59 8.56 5.01
CA ALA A 147 8.38 7.66 6.14
C ALA A 147 9.62 6.79 6.40
N ALA A 148 10.19 6.23 5.36
CA ALA A 148 11.38 5.38 5.48
C ALA A 148 12.60 6.17 5.96
N GLU A 149 12.78 7.38 5.47
CA GLU A 149 13.93 8.20 5.82
C GLU A 149 13.87 8.76 7.25
N HIS A 150 12.68 8.86 7.81
CA HIS A 150 12.48 9.40 9.16
C HIS A 150 12.30 8.30 10.21
N GLY A 151 12.91 7.14 9.97
CA GLY A 151 12.96 6.08 10.95
C GLY A 151 12.03 4.89 10.68
N GLY A 152 11.22 4.96 9.65
CA GLY A 152 10.29 3.89 9.36
C GLY A 152 9.18 3.75 10.39
N ASN A 153 8.43 2.66 10.30
CA ASN A 153 7.35 2.34 11.23
C ASN A 153 6.39 3.50 11.44
N ARG A 154 5.92 4.06 10.33
CA ARG A 154 5.03 5.22 10.36
C ARG A 154 4.28 5.40 9.06
N VAL A 155 3.19 6.15 9.16
CA VAL A 155 2.38 6.56 8.02
C VAL A 155 2.60 8.06 7.80
N VAL A 156 2.91 8.43 6.54
CA VAL A 156 2.98 9.84 6.14
C VAL A 156 1.81 10.11 5.22
N ALA A 157 0.87 10.93 5.68
CA ALA A 157 -0.40 11.20 5.00
C ALA A 157 -0.51 12.65 4.50
N SER A 158 0.52 13.44 4.65
CA SER A 158 0.56 14.82 4.16
C SER A 158 1.99 15.16 3.78
N ASP A 159 2.14 16.16 2.94
CA ASP A 159 3.48 16.62 2.62
C ASP A 159 4.10 17.28 3.85
N GLY A 160 5.38 17.03 4.06
CA GLY A 160 6.06 17.48 5.23
C GLY A 160 6.04 19.00 5.36
N SER A 161 5.87 19.46 6.54
CA SER A 161 5.92 20.87 6.88
C SER A 161 7.28 21.24 7.39
#